data_ec3cd740b619aaf6d525c4bb7d2a874a
#
_entry.id   ec3cd740b619aaf6d525c4bb7d2a874a
#
_cell.length_a   1.000
_cell.length_b   1.000
_cell.length_c   1.000
_cell.angle_alpha   90.00
_cell.angle_beta   90.00
_cell.angle_gamma   90.00
#
_symmetry.space_group_name_H-M   'P 1'
#
loop_
_entity.id
_entity.type
_entity.pdbx_description
1 polymer ?
#
loop_
_entity_poly.entity_id
_entity_poly.type
_entity_poly.pdbx_seq_one_letter_code
_entity_poly.pdbx_strand_id
1 'polypeptide(L)'
;ELPWWGLIATADYQHIKVRDAIFYENLNVGAPTDVLPDGRYTYFKNPNDQPRANGQKPRYLANGAFSATTINLGNTGRGSADSLALSLKKPFSTDWSGMVGFTWSRATEVNPGTSSTASSNYGKNYIVNPNENVASNSTYSIPRRVIAGLNWQHRFFGDYATSASVFYDGHNAAPYSWTFGNDANGDDLSNDLVFIPNKGDVSFRQGTDPKLIEQFYAYIQSNDYLKDHQGGIAGRNVDRAGWLNQIDLIFSQEIPGLFKGNKCKIKLYIYNFTNLLNKHWGIEKRANFPGYRNLA
;
A
#
# COMPACT_ATOMS: atom_id res chain seq x y z
N GLU A 1 -21.60 -23.51 -15.43
CA GLU A 1 -21.41 -24.73 -14.61
C GLU A 1 -20.51 -25.71 -15.33
N LEU A 2 -19.65 -26.36 -14.59
CA LEU A 2 -18.78 -27.41 -15.13
C LEU A 2 -19.42 -28.77 -14.87
N PRO A 3 -19.16 -29.79 -15.75
CA PRO A 3 -19.83 -31.09 -15.64
C PRO A 3 -19.39 -31.92 -14.43
N TRP A 4 -18.35 -31.49 -13.72
CA TRP A 4 -17.81 -32.22 -12.57
C TRP A 4 -18.26 -31.56 -11.26
N TRP A 5 -18.88 -32.28 -10.37
CA TRP A 5 -19.29 -31.90 -9.02
C TRP A 5 -20.18 -30.64 -8.93
N GLY A 6 -20.82 -30.22 -10.03
CA GLY A 6 -21.59 -28.98 -10.10
C GLY A 6 -20.74 -27.72 -9.82
N LEU A 7 -19.47 -27.74 -10.24
CA LEU A 7 -18.57 -26.61 -10.06
C LEU A 7 -19.05 -25.41 -10.87
N ILE A 8 -18.97 -24.23 -10.29
CA ILE A 8 -19.28 -22.95 -10.92
C ILE A 8 -17.98 -22.16 -11.03
N ALA A 9 -17.52 -21.92 -12.25
CA ALA A 9 -16.40 -21.03 -12.52
C ALA A 9 -16.93 -19.66 -12.94
N THR A 10 -16.31 -18.59 -12.41
CA THR A 10 -16.59 -17.20 -12.77
C THR A 10 -15.29 -16.48 -13.14
N ALA A 11 -15.40 -15.58 -14.11
CA ALA A 11 -14.31 -14.66 -14.48
C ALA A 11 -14.93 -13.28 -14.69
N ASP A 12 -14.47 -12.29 -13.93
CA ASP A 12 -14.93 -10.91 -14.00
C ASP A 12 -13.74 -10.00 -14.28
N TYR A 13 -13.86 -9.18 -15.32
CA TYR A 13 -12.88 -8.12 -15.62
C TYR A 13 -13.53 -6.75 -15.51
N GLN A 14 -12.86 -5.85 -14.82
CA GLN A 14 -13.29 -4.47 -14.66
C GLN A 14 -12.17 -3.53 -15.06
N HIS A 15 -12.50 -2.54 -15.90
CA HIS A 15 -11.62 -1.41 -16.22
C HIS A 15 -12.28 -0.11 -15.79
N ILE A 16 -11.54 0.72 -15.06
CA ILE A 16 -11.97 2.04 -14.61
C ILE A 16 -10.96 3.07 -15.12
N LYS A 17 -11.45 4.11 -15.79
CA LYS A 17 -10.66 5.28 -16.17
C LYS A 17 -11.11 6.48 -15.33
N VAL A 18 -10.16 7.13 -14.69
CA VAL A 18 -10.42 8.38 -13.98
C VAL A 18 -10.68 9.49 -14.97
N ARG A 19 -11.69 10.34 -14.68
CA ARG A 19 -11.99 11.54 -15.47
C ARG A 19 -11.78 12.81 -14.66
N ASP A 20 -12.26 12.86 -13.44
CA ASP A 20 -12.32 14.06 -12.59
C ASP A 20 -11.98 13.72 -11.14
N ALA A 21 -10.74 13.26 -10.90
CA ALA A 21 -10.23 13.09 -9.53
C ALA A 21 -9.74 14.43 -8.98
N ILE A 22 -9.71 14.56 -7.66
CA ILE A 22 -9.18 15.75 -7.00
C ILE A 22 -7.68 15.84 -7.24
N PHE A 23 -7.23 17.03 -7.62
CA PHE A 23 -5.82 17.40 -7.72
C PHE A 23 -5.54 18.56 -6.76
N TYR A 24 -4.50 18.39 -5.95
CA TYR A 24 -4.04 19.41 -5.00
C TYR A 24 -2.81 20.09 -5.58
N GLU A 25 -2.85 21.43 -5.65
CA GLU A 25 -1.78 22.25 -6.16
C GLU A 25 -1.43 23.34 -5.13
N ASN A 26 -0.16 23.53 -4.82
CA ASN A 26 0.27 24.63 -3.97
C ASN A 26 0.59 25.85 -4.84
N LEU A 27 -0.27 26.85 -4.78
CA LEU A 27 -0.13 28.10 -5.54
C LEU A 27 1.04 28.97 -5.07
N ASN A 28 1.58 28.74 -3.87
CA ASN A 28 2.66 29.54 -3.33
C ASN A 28 4.04 28.85 -3.38
N VAL A 29 4.18 27.80 -4.17
CA VAL A 29 5.51 27.32 -4.56
C VAL A 29 6.10 28.31 -5.54
N GLY A 30 7.27 28.84 -5.24
CA GLY A 30 8.01 29.75 -6.14
C GLY A 30 8.51 29.05 -7.39
N ALA A 31 9.08 29.83 -8.30
CA ALA A 31 9.78 29.24 -9.44
C ALA A 31 10.97 28.39 -8.96
N PRO A 32 11.30 27.30 -9.68
CA PRO A 32 12.53 26.55 -9.40
C PRO A 32 13.76 27.46 -9.45
N THR A 33 14.65 27.27 -8.50
CA THR A 33 15.87 28.08 -8.36
C THR A 33 17.10 27.38 -8.97
N ASP A 34 17.06 26.04 -9.04
CA ASP A 34 18.14 25.23 -9.62
C ASP A 34 17.59 23.80 -9.92
N VAL A 35 18.47 22.97 -10.51
CA VAL A 35 18.21 21.55 -10.80
C VAL A 35 19.31 20.71 -10.16
N LEU A 36 18.94 19.72 -9.37
CA LEU A 36 19.88 18.76 -8.78
C LEU A 36 20.39 17.77 -9.84
N PRO A 37 21.55 17.11 -9.59
CA PRO A 37 22.10 16.12 -10.53
C PRO A 37 21.16 14.95 -10.87
N ASP A 38 20.18 14.65 -10.00
CA ASP A 38 19.14 13.63 -10.23
C ASP A 38 17.96 14.12 -11.09
N GLY A 39 18.00 15.39 -11.54
CA GLY A 39 16.96 16.02 -12.37
C GLY A 39 15.81 16.68 -11.61
N ARG A 40 15.84 16.65 -10.28
CA ARG A 40 14.85 17.27 -9.41
C ARG A 40 15.05 18.78 -9.35
N TYR A 41 13.97 19.55 -9.39
CA TYR A 41 14.01 20.99 -9.18
C TYR A 41 14.22 21.34 -7.70
N THR A 42 14.92 22.45 -7.44
CA THR A 42 15.07 23.00 -6.09
C THR A 42 14.33 24.32 -5.94
N TYR A 43 13.91 24.58 -4.71
CA TYR A 43 13.12 25.77 -4.32
C TYR A 43 13.78 26.54 -3.17
N PHE A 44 15.04 26.29 -2.89
CA PHE A 44 15.81 27.10 -1.94
C PHE A 44 15.97 28.52 -2.46
N LYS A 45 15.85 29.51 -1.57
CA LYS A 45 15.95 30.93 -1.94
C LYS A 45 17.27 31.24 -2.62
N ASN A 46 18.36 30.69 -2.10
CA ASN A 46 19.67 30.65 -2.76
C ASN A 46 20.23 29.23 -2.65
N PRO A 47 20.83 28.67 -3.70
CA PRO A 47 21.43 27.32 -3.67
C PRO A 47 22.49 27.15 -2.57
N ASN A 48 23.22 28.26 -2.23
CA ASN A 48 24.28 28.28 -1.24
C ASN A 48 23.82 28.68 0.16
N ASP A 49 22.52 28.88 0.40
CA ASP A 49 22.03 29.25 1.72
C ASP A 49 22.40 28.17 2.74
N GLN A 50 22.90 28.61 3.89
CA GLN A 50 23.15 27.71 5.00
C GLN A 50 21.82 27.23 5.60
N PRO A 51 21.71 25.97 6.01
CA PRO A 51 20.54 25.48 6.73
C PRO A 51 20.30 26.34 7.98
N ARG A 52 19.01 26.60 8.30
CA ARG A 52 18.62 27.19 9.57
C ARG A 52 19.01 26.26 10.74
N ALA A 53 18.91 26.73 11.98
CA ALA A 53 19.23 25.95 13.17
C ALA A 53 18.47 24.60 13.25
N ASN A 54 17.28 24.51 12.65
CA ASN A 54 16.49 23.29 12.50
C ASN A 54 16.86 22.44 11.27
N GLY A 55 17.93 22.77 10.54
CA GLY A 55 18.34 22.08 9.32
C GLY A 55 17.61 22.52 8.06
N GLN A 56 16.60 23.37 8.14
CA GLN A 56 15.87 23.89 6.98
C GLN A 56 16.60 25.08 6.34
N LYS A 57 16.63 25.14 5.02
CA LYS A 57 17.11 26.27 4.26
C LYS A 57 15.95 27.23 3.94
N PRO A 58 16.20 28.57 3.82
CA PRO A 58 15.17 29.47 3.32
C PRO A 58 14.69 29.06 1.94
N ARG A 59 13.38 28.96 1.77
CA ARG A 59 12.77 28.60 0.49
C ARG A 59 12.29 29.83 -0.29
N TYR A 60 12.15 29.67 -1.58
CA TYR A 60 11.54 30.64 -2.46
C TYR A 60 10.02 30.49 -2.44
N LEU A 61 9.29 31.58 -2.14
CA LEU A 61 7.85 31.66 -2.20
C LEU A 61 7.42 32.53 -3.39
N ALA A 62 6.34 32.16 -4.07
CA ALA A 62 5.77 33.02 -5.12
C ALA A 62 5.31 34.36 -4.56
N ASN A 63 4.71 34.36 -3.37
CA ASN A 63 4.34 35.59 -2.64
C ASN A 63 4.51 35.40 -1.13
N GLY A 64 5.42 36.18 -0.54
CA GLY A 64 5.71 36.13 0.90
C GLY A 64 4.59 36.64 1.83
N ALA A 65 3.54 37.26 1.30
CA ALA A 65 2.38 37.70 2.08
C ALA A 65 1.40 36.55 2.39
N PHE A 66 1.51 35.43 1.71
CA PHE A 66 0.63 34.26 1.90
C PHE A 66 1.35 33.13 2.62
N SER A 67 0.55 32.22 3.16
CA SER A 67 1.05 30.97 3.75
C SER A 67 1.90 30.19 2.74
N ALA A 68 2.96 29.58 3.25
CA ALA A 68 3.81 28.69 2.49
C ALA A 68 3.05 27.56 1.78
N THR A 69 1.92 27.15 2.33
CA THR A 69 1.07 26.09 1.81
C THR A 69 -0.31 26.67 1.50
N THR A 70 -0.45 27.25 0.32
CA THR A 70 -1.72 27.79 -0.21
C THR A 70 -2.26 26.82 -1.24
N ILE A 71 -3.15 25.92 -0.82
CA ILE A 71 -3.61 24.81 -1.66
C ILE A 71 -4.87 25.19 -2.45
N ASN A 72 -4.76 25.04 -3.76
CA ASN A 72 -5.88 25.02 -4.70
C ASN A 72 -6.35 23.59 -4.95
N LEU A 73 -7.66 23.40 -5.07
CA LEU A 73 -8.28 22.15 -5.48
C LEU A 73 -8.72 22.26 -6.94
N GLY A 74 -8.10 21.44 -7.77
CA GLY A 74 -8.45 21.28 -9.17
C GLY A 74 -8.89 19.84 -9.46
N ASN A 75 -8.97 19.52 -10.75
CA ASN A 75 -9.31 18.20 -11.24
C ASN A 75 -8.20 17.61 -12.10
N THR A 76 -8.12 16.29 -12.13
CA THR A 76 -7.23 15.54 -13.02
C THR A 76 -7.95 14.34 -13.63
N GLY A 77 -7.73 14.12 -14.92
CA GLY A 77 -8.17 12.90 -15.61
C GLY A 77 -7.12 11.79 -15.65
N ARG A 78 -6.06 11.89 -14.84
CA ARG A 78 -4.99 10.90 -14.79
C ARG A 78 -5.27 9.86 -13.72
N GLY A 79 -5.09 8.60 -14.09
CA GLY A 79 -5.33 7.44 -13.26
C GLY A 79 -6.24 6.42 -13.92
N SER A 80 -6.10 5.18 -13.53
CA SER A 80 -6.91 4.06 -14.00
C SER A 80 -6.85 2.91 -13.01
N ALA A 81 -7.82 2.01 -13.10
CA ALA A 81 -7.77 0.74 -12.40
C ALA A 81 -8.22 -0.41 -13.31
N ASP A 82 -7.51 -1.52 -13.22
CA ASP A 82 -7.84 -2.79 -13.85
C ASP A 82 -7.95 -3.87 -12.78
N SER A 83 -8.95 -4.73 -12.90
CA SER A 83 -9.15 -5.85 -11.98
C SER A 83 -9.64 -7.08 -12.75
N LEU A 84 -9.02 -8.22 -12.50
CA LEU A 84 -9.45 -9.53 -12.96
C LEU A 84 -9.70 -10.41 -11.74
N ALA A 85 -10.94 -10.85 -11.55
CA ALA A 85 -11.32 -11.80 -10.52
C ALA A 85 -11.72 -13.15 -11.15
N LEU A 86 -11.08 -14.20 -10.68
CA LEU A 86 -11.38 -15.57 -11.06
C LEU A 86 -11.88 -16.31 -9.83
N SER A 87 -12.94 -17.12 -9.97
CA SER A 87 -13.38 -17.97 -8.88
C SER A 87 -13.87 -19.31 -9.35
N LEU A 88 -13.71 -20.31 -8.48
CA LEU A 88 -14.26 -21.64 -8.60
C LEU A 88 -15.00 -21.98 -7.33
N LYS A 89 -16.29 -22.33 -7.45
CA LYS A 89 -17.16 -22.64 -6.32
C LYS A 89 -17.77 -24.02 -6.51
N LYS A 90 -17.71 -24.84 -5.46
CA LYS A 90 -18.52 -26.04 -5.30
C LYS A 90 -19.71 -25.73 -4.40
N PRO A 91 -20.96 -25.79 -4.90
CA PRO A 91 -22.14 -25.72 -4.05
C PRO A 91 -22.14 -26.85 -3.01
N PHE A 92 -22.89 -26.65 -1.94
CA PHE A 92 -23.00 -27.68 -0.89
C PHE A 92 -23.66 -28.95 -1.44
N SER A 93 -22.93 -30.01 -1.39
CA SER A 93 -23.41 -31.37 -1.70
C SER A 93 -22.49 -32.40 -1.04
N THR A 94 -22.99 -33.58 -0.72
CA THR A 94 -22.19 -34.64 -0.05
C THR A 94 -21.41 -34.10 1.17
N ASP A 95 -22.13 -33.40 2.05
CA ASP A 95 -21.62 -32.86 3.33
C ASP A 95 -20.60 -31.72 3.25
N TRP A 96 -20.28 -31.18 2.06
CA TRP A 96 -19.34 -30.08 1.97
C TRP A 96 -19.60 -29.11 0.81
N SER A 97 -19.12 -27.89 0.98
CA SER A 97 -18.99 -26.87 -0.05
C SER A 97 -17.62 -26.22 0.02
N GLY A 98 -17.18 -25.64 -1.08
CA GLY A 98 -15.90 -24.96 -1.12
C GLY A 98 -15.87 -23.87 -2.15
N MET A 99 -14.92 -22.94 -1.98
CA MET A 99 -14.60 -21.92 -2.97
C MET A 99 -13.11 -21.61 -2.96
N VAL A 100 -12.59 -21.25 -4.11
CA VAL A 100 -11.30 -20.60 -4.26
C VAL A 100 -11.46 -19.42 -5.23
N GLY A 101 -10.86 -18.30 -4.88
CA GLY A 101 -10.85 -17.09 -5.69
C GLY A 101 -9.44 -16.52 -5.79
N PHE A 102 -9.14 -15.97 -6.94
CA PHE A 102 -7.93 -15.20 -7.20
C PHE A 102 -8.31 -13.86 -7.80
N THR A 103 -7.74 -12.78 -7.26
CA THR A 103 -7.90 -11.45 -7.83
C THR A 103 -6.52 -10.89 -8.17
N TRP A 104 -6.39 -10.43 -9.39
CA TRP A 104 -5.31 -9.53 -9.80
C TRP A 104 -5.88 -8.13 -10.00
N SER A 105 -5.16 -7.10 -9.51
CA SER A 105 -5.55 -5.72 -9.76
C SER A 105 -4.33 -4.80 -9.92
N ARG A 106 -4.53 -3.74 -10.67
CA ARG A 106 -3.59 -2.62 -10.81
C ARG A 106 -4.40 -1.33 -10.75
N ALA A 107 -3.98 -0.40 -9.91
CA ALA A 107 -4.62 0.91 -9.83
C ALA A 107 -3.55 2.00 -9.76
N THR A 108 -3.83 3.11 -10.45
CA THR A 108 -2.98 4.31 -10.44
C THR A 108 -3.82 5.54 -10.11
N GLU A 109 -3.22 6.49 -9.39
CA GLU A 109 -3.85 7.74 -8.96
C GLU A 109 -2.82 8.85 -8.84
N VAL A 110 -3.27 10.10 -8.92
CA VAL A 110 -2.40 11.27 -8.69
C VAL A 110 -2.31 11.58 -7.19
N ASN A 111 -3.47 11.70 -6.53
CA ASN A 111 -3.55 12.01 -5.11
C ASN A 111 -4.36 10.96 -4.36
N PRO A 112 -3.81 10.30 -3.33
CA PRO A 112 -4.47 9.19 -2.65
C PRO A 112 -5.61 9.61 -1.69
N GLY A 113 -5.73 10.89 -1.34
CA GLY A 113 -6.79 11.36 -0.43
C GLY A 113 -6.73 10.74 0.97
N THR A 114 -5.56 10.68 1.57
CA THR A 114 -5.31 10.01 2.86
C THR A 114 -5.68 10.84 4.09
N SER A 115 -6.12 12.09 3.89
CA SER A 115 -6.42 13.04 4.98
C SER A 115 -7.69 13.83 4.70
N SER A 116 -8.28 14.41 5.76
CA SER A 116 -9.43 15.31 5.69
C SER A 116 -9.08 16.76 5.33
N THR A 117 -7.80 17.14 5.32
CA THR A 117 -7.36 18.50 5.00
C THR A 117 -6.54 18.55 3.71
N ALA A 118 -6.73 19.59 2.91
CA ALA A 118 -6.06 19.77 1.63
C ALA A 118 -4.54 19.84 1.76
N SER A 119 -4.05 20.62 2.75
CA SER A 119 -2.60 20.75 3.03
C SER A 119 -1.95 19.42 3.41
N SER A 120 -2.64 18.60 4.21
CA SER A 120 -2.14 17.29 4.59
C SER A 120 -2.15 16.29 3.42
N ASN A 121 -3.17 16.35 2.55
CA ASN A 121 -3.20 15.52 1.34
C ASN A 121 -2.09 15.91 0.37
N TYR A 122 -1.81 17.20 0.22
CA TYR A 122 -0.71 17.70 -0.59
C TYR A 122 0.65 17.24 -0.02
N GLY A 123 0.90 17.50 1.27
CA GLY A 123 2.19 17.22 1.91
C GLY A 123 2.48 15.72 2.14
N LYS A 124 1.47 14.85 2.05
CA LYS A 124 1.63 13.39 2.15
C LYS A 124 1.59 12.67 0.80
N ASN A 125 1.53 13.41 -0.30
CA ASN A 125 1.68 12.86 -1.63
C ASN A 125 3.17 12.85 -1.98
N TYR A 126 3.77 11.67 -2.09
CA TYR A 126 5.19 11.52 -2.43
C TYR A 126 5.41 11.78 -3.91
N ILE A 127 6.25 12.75 -4.23
CA ILE A 127 6.48 13.29 -5.58
C ILE A 127 7.96 13.61 -5.79
N VAL A 128 8.35 13.83 -7.03
CA VAL A 128 9.69 14.29 -7.38
C VAL A 128 9.75 15.81 -7.34
N ASN A 129 8.78 16.49 -7.96
CA ASN A 129 8.68 17.93 -7.94
C ASN A 129 7.29 18.39 -7.49
N PRO A 130 7.18 19.54 -6.78
CA PRO A 130 5.90 20.11 -6.39
C PRO A 130 4.93 20.26 -7.57
N ASN A 131 3.64 20.11 -7.30
CA ASN A 131 2.56 20.28 -8.28
C ASN A 131 2.60 19.33 -9.49
N GLU A 132 3.33 18.22 -9.41
CA GLU A 132 3.33 17.22 -10.47
C GLU A 132 1.98 16.51 -10.58
N ASN A 133 1.36 16.64 -11.76
CA ASN A 133 0.14 15.88 -12.10
C ASN A 133 0.54 14.53 -12.73
N VAL A 134 1.14 13.64 -11.94
CA VAL A 134 1.64 12.33 -12.37
C VAL A 134 0.91 11.22 -11.63
N ALA A 135 0.24 10.33 -12.38
CA ALA A 135 -0.36 9.14 -11.81
C ALA A 135 0.71 8.08 -11.50
N SER A 136 0.69 7.57 -10.29
CA SER A 136 1.55 6.48 -9.81
C SER A 136 0.70 5.41 -9.14
N ASN A 137 1.30 4.29 -8.71
CA ASN A 137 0.58 3.20 -8.03
C ASN A 137 -0.27 3.72 -6.88
N SER A 138 -1.51 3.26 -6.81
CA SER A 138 -2.45 3.64 -5.75
C SER A 138 -2.00 3.12 -4.40
N THR A 139 -2.17 3.96 -3.37
CA THR A 139 -1.92 3.63 -1.97
C THR A 139 -2.79 2.47 -1.47
N TYR A 140 -3.97 2.29 -2.07
CA TYR A 140 -4.94 1.27 -1.65
C TYR A 140 -4.92 0.02 -2.52
N SER A 141 -4.00 -0.09 -3.49
CA SER A 141 -3.95 -1.24 -4.39
C SER A 141 -3.48 -2.51 -3.70
N ILE A 142 -4.20 -3.60 -3.91
CA ILE A 142 -3.81 -4.96 -3.54
C ILE A 142 -3.65 -5.75 -4.84
N PRO A 143 -2.44 -5.84 -5.41
CA PRO A 143 -2.23 -6.42 -6.75
C PRO A 143 -2.62 -7.88 -6.87
N ARG A 144 -2.46 -8.65 -5.81
CA ARG A 144 -2.79 -10.08 -5.80
C ARG A 144 -3.45 -10.46 -4.49
N ARG A 145 -4.59 -11.14 -4.59
CA ARG A 145 -5.29 -11.74 -3.45
C ARG A 145 -5.78 -13.13 -3.80
N VAL A 146 -5.61 -14.04 -2.89
CA VAL A 146 -6.16 -15.41 -2.95
C VAL A 146 -7.07 -15.59 -1.75
N ILE A 147 -8.29 -16.04 -1.99
CA ILE A 147 -9.22 -16.45 -0.95
C ILE A 147 -9.59 -17.90 -1.17
N ALA A 148 -9.74 -18.64 -0.08
CA ALA A 148 -10.28 -20.01 -0.16
C ALA A 148 -11.18 -20.28 1.05
N GLY A 149 -12.26 -20.97 0.84
CA GLY A 149 -13.19 -21.37 1.88
C GLY A 149 -13.60 -22.83 1.71
N LEU A 150 -13.63 -23.55 2.81
CA LEU A 150 -14.17 -24.90 2.89
C LEU A 150 -15.16 -24.96 4.03
N ASN A 151 -16.35 -25.44 3.75
CA ASN A 151 -17.37 -25.71 4.75
C ASN A 151 -17.72 -27.17 4.71
N TRP A 152 -17.68 -27.81 5.86
CA TRP A 152 -18.11 -29.18 6.05
C TRP A 152 -19.20 -29.25 7.10
N GLN A 153 -20.22 -30.11 6.91
CA GLN A 153 -21.31 -30.30 7.82
C GLN A 153 -21.76 -31.77 7.80
N HIS A 154 -21.87 -32.38 8.96
CA HIS A 154 -22.40 -33.74 9.12
C HIS A 154 -23.29 -33.85 10.33
N ARG A 155 -24.21 -34.81 10.34
CA ARG A 155 -25.13 -35.08 11.46
C ARG A 155 -24.67 -36.30 12.22
N PHE A 156 -23.86 -36.10 13.26
CA PHE A 156 -23.40 -37.20 14.12
C PHE A 156 -24.44 -37.56 15.22
N PHE A 157 -25.25 -36.60 15.61
CA PHE A 157 -26.17 -36.70 16.76
C PHE A 157 -27.60 -36.54 16.28
N GLY A 158 -28.14 -37.56 15.56
CA GLY A 158 -29.49 -37.51 15.03
C GLY A 158 -29.70 -36.34 14.07
N ASP A 159 -30.66 -35.46 14.35
CA ASP A 159 -30.98 -34.31 13.51
C ASP A 159 -30.06 -33.08 13.71
N TYR A 160 -29.08 -33.17 14.61
CA TYR A 160 -28.22 -32.04 14.99
C TYR A 160 -26.93 -32.05 14.17
N ALA A 161 -26.73 -30.95 13.45
CA ALA A 161 -25.56 -30.80 12.59
C ALA A 161 -24.35 -30.33 13.37
N THR A 162 -23.21 -30.99 13.11
CA THR A 162 -21.86 -30.54 13.43
C THR A 162 -21.27 -29.90 12.18
N SER A 163 -20.67 -28.73 12.26
CA SER A 163 -20.06 -28.05 11.12
C SER A 163 -18.66 -27.55 11.47
N ALA A 164 -17.76 -27.65 10.50
CA ALA A 164 -16.45 -27.04 10.54
C ALA A 164 -16.20 -26.24 9.26
N SER A 165 -15.66 -25.04 9.40
CA SER A 165 -15.32 -24.18 8.27
C SER A 165 -13.91 -23.64 8.44
N VAL A 166 -13.21 -23.56 7.31
CA VAL A 166 -11.88 -22.94 7.18
C VAL A 166 -12.00 -21.85 6.15
N PHE A 167 -11.47 -20.69 6.47
CA PHE A 167 -11.35 -19.58 5.53
C PHE A 167 -9.90 -19.11 5.49
N TYR A 168 -9.34 -19.00 4.28
CA TYR A 168 -8.01 -18.48 4.01
C TYR A 168 -8.11 -17.16 3.25
N ASP A 169 -7.35 -16.17 3.68
CA ASP A 169 -7.10 -14.91 2.98
C ASP A 169 -5.60 -14.68 2.86
N GLY A 170 -5.12 -14.72 1.63
CA GLY A 170 -3.73 -14.40 1.30
C GLY A 170 -3.67 -13.22 0.34
N HIS A 171 -2.89 -12.16 0.68
CA HIS A 171 -2.79 -11.00 -0.20
C HIS A 171 -1.48 -10.21 -0.01
N ASN A 172 -1.14 -9.41 -1.03
CA ASN A 172 -0.05 -8.46 -0.89
C ASN A 172 -0.36 -7.44 0.21
N ALA A 173 0.61 -7.13 1.05
CA ALA A 173 0.53 -6.02 2.00
C ALA A 173 0.45 -4.66 1.29
N ALA A 174 0.11 -3.62 2.06
CA ALA A 174 0.05 -2.24 1.57
C ALA A 174 1.38 -1.80 0.92
N PRO A 175 1.30 -0.99 -0.15
CA PRO A 175 2.49 -0.42 -0.78
C PRO A 175 3.12 0.67 0.09
N TYR A 176 4.38 0.98 -0.21
CA TYR A 176 5.06 2.14 0.33
C TYR A 176 6.04 2.75 -0.67
N SER A 177 6.42 3.99 -0.39
CA SER A 177 7.37 4.77 -1.16
C SER A 177 8.71 4.83 -0.45
N TRP A 178 9.79 4.87 -1.22
CA TRP A 178 11.12 5.18 -0.72
C TRP A 178 11.35 6.69 -0.77
N THR A 179 11.67 7.31 0.37
CA THR A 179 11.76 8.77 0.52
C THR A 179 13.06 9.20 1.19
N PHE A 180 13.40 10.47 1.02
CA PHE A 180 14.35 11.11 1.92
C PHE A 180 13.71 11.31 3.31
N GLY A 181 14.54 11.38 4.36
CA GLY A 181 14.10 11.65 5.71
C GLY A 181 13.84 13.15 5.99
N ASN A 182 14.14 14.01 5.04
CA ASN A 182 14.05 15.46 5.12
C ASN A 182 13.51 16.06 3.81
N ASP A 183 13.37 17.37 3.79
CA ASP A 183 13.11 18.15 2.58
C ASP A 183 14.40 18.17 1.72
N ALA A 184 14.38 17.47 0.59
CA ALA A 184 15.53 17.35 -0.30
C ALA A 184 15.54 18.43 -1.38
N ASN A 185 14.40 19.01 -1.72
CA ASN A 185 14.23 19.95 -2.82
C ASN A 185 13.98 21.41 -2.36
N GLY A 186 13.73 21.66 -1.07
CA GLY A 186 13.53 23.00 -0.53
C GLY A 186 12.11 23.54 -0.67
N ASP A 187 11.11 22.67 -0.87
CA ASP A 187 9.69 23.07 -0.94
C ASP A 187 8.99 23.12 0.43
N ASP A 188 9.73 22.85 1.52
CA ASP A 188 9.30 22.84 2.93
C ASP A 188 8.46 21.59 3.29
N LEU A 189 8.51 20.56 2.48
CA LEU A 189 7.83 19.28 2.71
C LEU A 189 8.84 18.13 2.74
N SER A 190 8.58 17.13 3.55
CA SER A 190 9.40 15.91 3.60
C SER A 190 8.67 14.77 2.88
N ASN A 191 8.33 15.00 1.62
CA ASN A 191 7.61 14.07 0.76
C ASN A 191 8.37 13.70 -0.51
N ASP A 192 9.66 13.97 -0.53
CA ASP A 192 10.54 13.73 -1.65
C ASP A 192 10.84 12.26 -1.86
N LEU A 193 10.57 11.75 -3.06
CA LEU A 193 10.99 10.42 -3.48
C LEU A 193 12.53 10.35 -3.56
N VAL A 194 13.10 9.27 -3.06
CA VAL A 194 14.56 9.15 -2.93
C VAL A 194 15.23 8.85 -4.29
N PHE A 195 16.40 9.45 -4.52
CA PHE A 195 17.32 8.99 -5.55
C PHE A 195 18.05 7.73 -5.05
N ILE A 196 18.08 6.67 -5.84
CA ILE A 196 18.72 5.38 -5.51
C ILE A 196 20.11 5.35 -6.15
N PRO A 197 21.20 5.63 -5.40
CA PRO A 197 22.50 5.82 -6.00
C PRO A 197 23.17 4.49 -6.39
N ASN A 198 23.93 4.51 -7.50
CA ASN A 198 25.01 3.56 -7.68
C ASN A 198 26.18 3.91 -6.75
N LYS A 199 27.09 2.97 -6.55
CA LYS A 199 28.30 3.23 -5.77
C LYS A 199 29.16 4.27 -6.49
N GLY A 200 29.34 5.44 -5.86
CA GLY A 200 30.08 6.57 -6.41
C GLY A 200 29.23 7.73 -6.94
N ASP A 201 27.90 7.56 -7.10
CA ASP A 201 27.01 8.63 -7.57
C ASP A 201 26.84 9.76 -6.55
N VAL A 202 26.99 9.44 -5.27
CA VAL A 202 26.76 10.38 -4.16
C VAL A 202 27.96 10.49 -3.23
N SER A 203 28.13 11.66 -2.63
CA SER A 203 29.11 11.89 -1.58
C SER A 203 28.43 11.83 -0.21
N PHE A 204 29.02 11.08 0.70
CA PHE A 204 28.57 11.04 2.09
C PHE A 204 29.16 12.21 2.89
N ARG A 205 28.48 12.60 3.96
CA ARG A 205 28.97 13.64 4.85
C ARG A 205 30.36 13.29 5.35
N GLN A 206 31.24 14.30 5.41
CA GLN A 206 32.59 14.13 5.96
C GLN A 206 32.54 13.52 7.39
N GLY A 207 33.33 12.48 7.62
CA GLY A 207 33.37 11.76 8.88
C GLY A 207 32.32 10.64 9.01
N THR A 208 31.54 10.34 7.97
CA THR A 208 30.69 9.15 7.96
C THR A 208 31.54 7.89 8.04
N ASP A 209 31.22 6.99 8.95
CA ASP A 209 31.91 5.70 9.10
C ASP A 209 31.83 4.89 7.80
N PRO A 210 32.97 4.48 7.22
CA PRO A 210 32.99 3.63 6.03
C PRO A 210 32.12 2.37 6.13
N LYS A 211 32.00 1.80 7.31
CA LYS A 211 31.15 0.64 7.55
C LYS A 211 29.66 0.95 7.35
N LEU A 212 29.19 2.15 7.70
CA LEU A 212 27.82 2.59 7.46
C LEU A 212 27.57 2.77 5.96
N ILE A 213 28.56 3.28 5.22
CA ILE A 213 28.51 3.41 3.76
C ILE A 213 28.38 2.03 3.10
N GLU A 214 29.15 1.06 3.54
CA GLU A 214 29.04 -0.32 3.04
C GLU A 214 27.68 -0.95 3.38
N GLN A 215 27.18 -0.75 4.58
CA GLN A 215 25.85 -1.23 5.00
C GLN A 215 24.74 -0.59 4.19
N PHE A 216 24.84 0.69 3.85
CA PHE A 216 23.88 1.39 3.01
C PHE A 216 23.78 0.73 1.62
N TYR A 217 24.92 0.52 0.95
CA TYR A 217 24.91 -0.15 -0.36
C TYR A 217 24.52 -1.61 -0.27
N ALA A 218 24.89 -2.33 0.79
CA ALA A 218 24.46 -3.69 1.03
C ALA A 218 22.93 -3.77 1.21
N TYR A 219 22.33 -2.78 1.88
CA TYR A 219 20.89 -2.67 2.01
C TYR A 219 20.19 -2.46 0.67
N ILE A 220 20.70 -1.54 -0.18
CA ILE A 220 20.18 -1.35 -1.55
C ILE A 220 20.23 -2.68 -2.32
N GLN A 221 21.33 -3.41 -2.26
CA GLN A 221 21.48 -4.70 -2.95
C GLN A 221 20.59 -5.81 -2.38
N SER A 222 20.15 -5.71 -1.13
CA SER A 222 19.26 -6.69 -0.49
C SER A 222 17.78 -6.51 -0.81
N ASN A 223 17.39 -5.38 -1.38
CA ASN A 223 16.01 -5.08 -1.78
C ASN A 223 15.89 -5.11 -3.31
N ASP A 224 15.03 -5.98 -3.83
CA ASP A 224 14.90 -6.19 -5.29
C ASP A 224 14.54 -4.91 -6.04
N TYR A 225 13.61 -4.09 -5.51
CA TYR A 225 13.24 -2.85 -6.16
C TYR A 225 14.41 -1.85 -6.21
N LEU A 226 15.07 -1.62 -5.07
CA LEU A 226 16.18 -0.66 -4.98
C LEU A 226 17.34 -1.08 -5.87
N LYS A 227 17.69 -2.37 -5.85
CA LYS A 227 18.77 -2.92 -6.67
C LYS A 227 18.53 -2.73 -8.17
N ASP A 228 17.30 -2.95 -8.63
CA ASP A 228 16.95 -2.91 -10.06
C ASP A 228 16.73 -1.46 -10.57
N HIS A 229 16.65 -0.46 -9.67
CA HIS A 229 16.38 0.93 -10.02
C HIS A 229 17.49 1.90 -9.59
N GLN A 230 18.71 1.39 -9.38
CA GLN A 230 19.86 2.26 -9.09
C GLN A 230 20.15 3.25 -10.24
N GLY A 231 20.59 4.46 -9.90
CA GLY A 231 20.81 5.56 -10.83
C GLY A 231 19.56 6.36 -11.18
N GLY A 232 18.41 6.08 -10.53
CA GLY A 232 17.16 6.77 -10.77
C GLY A 232 16.44 7.19 -9.48
N ILE A 233 15.38 8.00 -9.63
CA ILE A 233 14.51 8.35 -8.52
C ILE A 233 13.46 7.25 -8.34
N ALA A 234 13.21 6.84 -7.10
CA ALA A 234 12.19 5.85 -6.77
C ALA A 234 10.78 6.32 -7.19
N GLY A 235 9.96 5.40 -7.67
CA GLY A 235 8.55 5.68 -7.91
C GLY A 235 7.73 5.73 -6.61
N ARG A 236 6.52 6.29 -6.68
CA ARG A 236 5.58 6.27 -5.55
C ARG A 236 4.90 4.91 -5.44
N ASN A 237 4.80 4.38 -4.22
CA ASN A 237 4.09 3.13 -3.90
C ASN A 237 4.59 1.92 -4.71
N VAL A 238 5.90 1.82 -4.87
CA VAL A 238 6.54 0.79 -5.72
C VAL A 238 6.91 -0.47 -4.99
N ASP A 239 7.12 -0.39 -3.68
CA ASP A 239 7.54 -1.52 -2.87
C ASP A 239 6.45 -1.93 -1.87
N ARG A 240 6.54 -3.13 -1.30
CA ARG A 240 5.51 -3.70 -0.42
C ARG A 240 6.13 -4.46 0.74
N ALA A 241 5.44 -4.44 1.87
CA ALA A 241 5.92 -5.09 3.10
C ALA A 241 5.80 -6.63 3.11
N GLY A 242 5.49 -7.24 1.97
CA GLY A 242 5.44 -8.69 1.80
C GLY A 242 4.03 -9.22 1.52
N TRP A 243 3.83 -10.50 1.83
CA TRP A 243 2.56 -11.21 1.66
C TRP A 243 1.98 -11.56 3.02
N LEU A 244 0.68 -11.32 3.22
CA LEU A 244 -0.06 -11.75 4.39
C LEU A 244 -0.75 -13.09 4.13
N ASN A 245 -0.69 -14.00 5.09
CA ASN A 245 -1.49 -15.22 5.12
C ASN A 245 -2.31 -15.25 6.41
N GLN A 246 -3.61 -15.37 6.30
CA GLN A 246 -4.52 -15.49 7.43
C GLN A 246 -5.45 -16.68 7.24
N ILE A 247 -5.63 -17.45 8.31
CA ILE A 247 -6.59 -18.57 8.35
C ILE A 247 -7.52 -18.36 9.53
N ASP A 248 -8.82 -18.40 9.26
CA ASP A 248 -9.87 -18.37 10.26
C ASP A 248 -10.58 -19.72 10.30
N LEU A 249 -10.93 -20.17 11.51
CA LEU A 249 -11.65 -21.42 11.75
C LEU A 249 -12.98 -21.14 12.44
N ILE A 250 -13.99 -21.85 12.02
CA ILE A 250 -15.33 -21.78 12.64
C ILE A 250 -15.80 -23.20 12.90
N PHE A 251 -16.16 -23.48 14.14
CA PHE A 251 -16.80 -24.74 14.55
C PHE A 251 -18.20 -24.42 15.04
N SER A 252 -19.17 -25.27 14.71
CA SER A 252 -20.49 -25.14 15.26
C SER A 252 -21.16 -26.50 15.51
N GLN A 253 -21.94 -26.54 16.58
CA GLN A 253 -22.76 -27.71 16.97
C GLN A 253 -24.20 -27.29 17.19
N GLU A 254 -25.13 -27.96 16.52
CA GLU A 254 -26.56 -27.87 16.85
C GLU A 254 -26.87 -28.76 18.06
N ILE A 255 -27.68 -28.24 18.94
CA ILE A 255 -28.17 -28.91 20.16
C ILE A 255 -29.68 -28.72 20.28
N PRO A 256 -30.40 -29.53 21.10
CA PRO A 256 -31.82 -29.31 21.39
C PRO A 256 -32.05 -27.87 21.87
N GLY A 257 -33.11 -27.24 21.41
CA GLY A 257 -33.60 -25.98 21.94
C GLY A 257 -34.46 -26.15 23.20
N LEU A 258 -34.84 -25.02 23.78
CA LEU A 258 -35.67 -24.99 25.01
C LEU A 258 -37.11 -25.49 24.79
N PHE A 259 -37.61 -25.45 23.57
CA PHE A 259 -38.96 -25.89 23.22
C PHE A 259 -38.87 -27.04 22.20
N LYS A 260 -39.87 -27.93 22.25
CA LYS A 260 -39.98 -29.08 21.35
C LYS A 260 -39.96 -28.60 19.87
N GLY A 261 -39.06 -29.16 19.08
CA GLY A 261 -38.88 -28.82 17.66
C GLY A 261 -37.92 -27.66 17.41
N ASN A 262 -37.48 -26.93 18.43
CA ASN A 262 -36.46 -25.87 18.26
C ASN A 262 -35.06 -26.44 18.40
N LYS A 263 -34.10 -25.78 17.69
CA LYS A 263 -32.69 -26.07 17.80
C LYS A 263 -31.91 -24.83 18.23
N CYS A 264 -30.93 -25.02 19.08
CA CYS A 264 -29.91 -24.03 19.39
C CYS A 264 -28.63 -24.38 18.61
N LYS A 265 -27.75 -23.40 18.41
CA LYS A 265 -26.45 -23.58 17.76
C LYS A 265 -25.38 -22.87 18.56
N ILE A 266 -24.40 -23.62 19.02
CA ILE A 266 -23.18 -23.09 19.64
C ILE A 266 -22.16 -22.91 18.53
N LYS A 267 -21.47 -21.75 18.51
CA LYS A 267 -20.41 -21.46 17.52
C LYS A 267 -19.14 -21.01 18.23
N LEU A 268 -18.02 -21.54 17.78
CA LEU A 268 -16.68 -21.12 18.17
C LEU A 268 -15.99 -20.53 16.94
N TYR A 269 -15.51 -19.29 17.05
CA TYR A 269 -14.73 -18.59 16.04
C TYR A 269 -13.29 -18.48 16.52
N ILE A 270 -12.33 -18.85 15.69
CA ILE A 270 -10.91 -18.68 15.92
C ILE A 270 -10.39 -17.87 14.75
N TYR A 271 -10.20 -16.56 14.97
CA TYR A 271 -9.65 -15.64 13.98
C TYR A 271 -8.13 -15.70 14.01
N ASN A 272 -7.54 -15.62 12.82
CA ASN A 272 -6.10 -15.64 12.64
C ASN A 272 -5.42 -16.84 13.35
N PHE A 273 -5.95 -18.04 13.10
CA PHE A 273 -5.47 -19.29 13.70
C PHE A 273 -3.96 -19.50 13.50
N THR A 274 -3.40 -19.04 12.40
CA THR A 274 -1.96 -19.09 12.13
C THR A 274 -1.13 -18.36 13.19
N ASN A 275 -1.63 -17.24 13.71
CA ASN A 275 -0.96 -16.48 14.77
C ASN A 275 -0.98 -17.21 16.12
N LEU A 276 -2.00 -18.02 16.36
CA LEU A 276 -2.05 -18.89 17.56
C LEU A 276 -0.96 -19.96 17.53
N LEU A 277 -0.60 -20.46 16.35
CA LEU A 277 0.47 -21.44 16.17
C LEU A 277 1.85 -20.80 16.23
N ASN A 278 2.01 -19.62 15.64
CA ASN A 278 3.26 -18.88 15.65
C ASN A 278 2.96 -17.37 15.65
N LYS A 279 3.41 -16.67 16.69
CA LYS A 279 3.22 -15.23 16.89
C LYS A 279 3.72 -14.33 15.74
N HIS A 280 4.49 -14.87 14.79
CA HIS A 280 5.01 -14.16 13.62
C HIS A 280 4.18 -14.41 12.35
N TRP A 281 3.20 -15.29 12.39
CA TRP A 281 2.31 -15.58 11.27
C TRP A 281 1.03 -14.75 11.35
N GLY A 282 0.40 -14.50 10.21
CA GLY A 282 -0.84 -13.75 10.13
C GLY A 282 -0.72 -12.29 10.57
N ILE A 283 0.49 -11.73 10.61
CA ILE A 283 0.74 -10.34 10.97
C ILE A 283 0.96 -9.52 9.71
N GLU A 284 0.14 -8.52 9.50
CA GLU A 284 0.35 -7.54 8.45
C GLU A 284 1.50 -6.60 8.81
N LYS A 285 2.58 -6.68 8.04
CA LYS A 285 3.67 -5.71 8.12
C LYS A 285 3.29 -4.47 7.32
N ARG A 286 3.48 -3.31 7.92
CA ARG A 286 3.20 -2.01 7.27
C ARG A 286 4.41 -1.10 7.39
N ALA A 287 4.63 -0.27 6.39
CA ALA A 287 5.51 0.88 6.50
C ALA A 287 4.85 1.97 7.38
N ASN A 288 5.62 3.01 7.75
CA ASN A 288 5.09 4.16 8.47
C ASN A 288 3.93 4.81 7.68
N PHE A 289 2.91 5.31 8.41
CA PHE A 289 1.82 6.06 7.77
C PHE A 289 2.33 7.40 7.21
N PRO A 290 1.95 7.79 5.99
CA PRO A 290 0.98 7.19 5.06
C PRO A 290 1.54 6.15 4.06
N GLY A 291 2.63 5.50 4.31
CA GLY A 291 3.20 4.46 3.47
C GLY A 291 4.55 4.87 2.88
N TYR A 292 5.57 5.08 3.76
CA TYR A 292 6.91 5.42 3.34
C TYR A 292 7.98 4.71 4.16
N ARG A 293 9.18 4.64 3.59
CA ARG A 293 10.44 4.29 4.26
C ARG A 293 11.53 5.26 3.82
N ASN A 294 12.28 5.78 4.77
CA ASN A 294 13.45 6.57 4.47
C ASN A 294 14.60 5.65 4.07
N LEU A 295 15.28 5.99 2.98
CA LEU A 295 16.50 5.32 2.56
C LEU A 295 17.73 6.12 3.02
N ALA A 296 17.59 7.44 3.11
CA ALA A 296 18.64 8.39 3.50
C ALA A 296 18.13 9.43 4.50
#